data_1eff5889824fc8397b7bd13a6428da70
#
_entry.id   1eff5889824fc8397b7bd13a6428da70
#
_cell.length_a   1.000
_cell.length_b   1.000
_cell.length_c   1.000
_cell.angle_alpha   90.00
_cell.angle_beta   90.00
_cell.angle_gamma   90.00
#
_symmetry.space_group_name_H-M   'P 1'
#
loop_
_entity.id
_entity.type
_entity.pdbx_description
1 polymer ?
#
loop_
_entity_poly.entity_id
_entity_poly.type
_entity_poly.pdbx_seq_one_letter_code
_entity_poly.pdbx_strand_id
1 'polypeptide(L)'
;FGTSYRDRNGCLDSDADGASDPSGEGIFEWNATVHGADVWPFDPTQWKDSDGDGFGDNQSENATNPDRFPLRKAAANDTDDDGYADNWTALYNGSNAEGIQLDACPTEWGNSTRRSLSVYAYGCPDADGDGYTDAYVYDIDQDTGLRIDELGDAFPSEKTQSRDRDGDGFGDNPTGFEGDYCPDEAGVLNGTDGVGCRLIDVADNDGDGVINELDTLCPNTPAGESVNEQGCSQSELDDDDDGVKNNVDL
;
A
#
# COMPACT_ATOMS: atom_id res chain seq x y z
N PHE A 1 -43.63 -38.59 8.32
CA PHE A 1 -43.30 -37.81 9.55
C PHE A 1 -42.04 -37.03 9.21
N GLY A 2 -42.10 -35.72 9.37
CA GLY A 2 -40.98 -34.88 9.10
C GLY A 2 -39.92 -34.96 10.22
N THR A 3 -38.69 -34.61 9.89
CA THR A 3 -37.52 -34.70 10.75
C THR A 3 -37.04 -33.33 11.25
N SER A 4 -37.65 -32.24 10.74
CA SER A 4 -37.25 -30.87 11.10
C SER A 4 -37.31 -30.56 12.60
N TYR A 5 -36.35 -29.84 13.11
CA TYR A 5 -36.25 -29.45 14.53
C TYR A 5 -35.67 -28.03 14.73
N ARG A 6 -35.13 -27.40 13.67
CA ARG A 6 -34.50 -26.06 13.78
C ARG A 6 -35.54 -24.94 13.77
N ASP A 7 -36.64 -25.11 13.06
CA ASP A 7 -37.68 -24.11 12.83
C ASP A 7 -39.07 -24.62 13.22
N ARG A 8 -39.64 -25.62 12.54
CA ARG A 8 -40.95 -26.25 12.79
C ARG A 8 -40.81 -27.74 13.08
N ASN A 9 -40.95 -28.14 14.32
CA ASN A 9 -40.77 -29.52 14.73
C ASN A 9 -41.68 -30.49 14.01
N GLY A 10 -41.13 -31.54 13.39
CA GLY A 10 -41.85 -32.63 12.76
C GLY A 10 -42.46 -32.30 11.40
N CYS A 11 -42.06 -31.20 10.78
CA CYS A 11 -42.42 -30.90 9.38
C CYS A 11 -41.50 -31.67 8.40
N LEU A 12 -41.86 -31.63 7.11
CA LEU A 12 -41.04 -32.23 6.07
C LEU A 12 -39.66 -31.57 6.05
N ASP A 13 -38.65 -32.36 5.89
CA ASP A 13 -37.24 -31.99 5.88
C ASP A 13 -36.60 -33.05 5.00
N SER A 14 -36.34 -32.69 3.74
CA SER A 14 -36.04 -33.66 2.67
C SER A 14 -34.59 -34.14 2.71
N ASP A 15 -33.68 -33.35 3.24
CA ASP A 15 -32.24 -33.68 3.31
C ASP A 15 -31.76 -34.00 4.73
N ALA A 16 -32.64 -33.82 5.73
CA ALA A 16 -32.42 -34.13 7.15
C ALA A 16 -31.38 -33.23 7.84
N ASP A 17 -31.26 -32.00 7.42
CA ASP A 17 -30.40 -30.99 8.08
C ASP A 17 -31.06 -30.37 9.30
N GLY A 18 -32.36 -30.54 9.49
CA GLY A 18 -33.19 -30.07 10.60
C GLY A 18 -34.04 -28.83 10.29
N ALA A 19 -33.84 -28.15 9.17
CA ALA A 19 -34.75 -27.11 8.70
C ALA A 19 -35.95 -27.71 7.96
N SER A 20 -37.08 -27.04 7.92
CA SER A 20 -38.26 -27.55 7.23
C SER A 20 -38.33 -27.03 5.81
N ASP A 21 -38.69 -27.93 4.89
CA ASP A 21 -38.95 -27.58 3.50
C ASP A 21 -39.99 -26.45 3.38
N PRO A 22 -39.91 -25.61 2.33
CA PRO A 22 -40.96 -24.69 1.97
C PRO A 22 -42.28 -25.43 1.70
N SER A 23 -43.41 -24.91 2.14
CA SER A 23 -44.70 -25.55 2.00
C SER A 23 -45.87 -24.59 2.03
N GLY A 24 -47.04 -25.00 1.43
CA GLY A 24 -48.25 -24.21 1.44
C GLY A 24 -48.32 -23.14 0.36
N GLU A 25 -49.44 -22.40 0.35
CA GLU A 25 -49.69 -21.31 -0.58
C GLU A 25 -50.49 -20.18 0.14
N GLY A 26 -50.28 -18.94 -0.29
CA GLY A 26 -50.97 -17.79 0.22
C GLY A 26 -50.73 -17.53 1.72
N ILE A 27 -51.82 -17.41 2.52
CA ILE A 27 -51.69 -17.15 3.97
C ILE A 27 -51.22 -18.34 4.78
N PHE A 28 -51.09 -19.52 4.15
CA PHE A 28 -50.55 -20.76 4.74
C PHE A 28 -49.16 -21.09 4.20
N GLU A 29 -48.59 -20.21 3.41
CA GLU A 29 -47.25 -20.39 2.86
C GLU A 29 -46.20 -20.38 3.95
N TRP A 30 -45.26 -21.31 3.87
CA TRP A 30 -44.03 -21.35 4.62
C TRP A 30 -42.85 -21.28 3.64
N ASN A 31 -42.23 -20.15 3.55
CA ASN A 31 -41.16 -19.91 2.60
C ASN A 31 -39.86 -19.43 3.27
N ALA A 32 -38.76 -19.53 2.56
CA ALA A 32 -37.43 -19.15 3.05
C ALA A 32 -37.34 -17.65 3.39
N THR A 33 -37.86 -16.80 2.51
CA THR A 33 -37.67 -15.34 2.59
C THR A 33 -38.38 -14.69 3.77
N VAL A 34 -39.60 -15.15 4.10
CA VAL A 34 -40.47 -14.49 5.11
C VAL A 34 -40.52 -15.28 6.41
N HIS A 35 -40.47 -16.60 6.33
CA HIS A 35 -40.75 -17.49 7.42
C HIS A 35 -39.53 -18.30 7.94
N GLY A 36 -38.44 -18.31 7.18
CA GLY A 36 -37.24 -19.05 7.51
C GLY A 36 -37.30 -20.54 7.17
N ALA A 37 -38.10 -20.92 6.15
CA ALA A 37 -38.03 -22.25 5.58
C ALA A 37 -36.65 -22.48 4.95
N ASP A 38 -36.30 -23.75 4.79
CA ASP A 38 -35.04 -24.13 4.15
C ASP A 38 -34.91 -23.54 2.73
N VAL A 39 -33.80 -22.87 2.48
CA VAL A 39 -33.49 -22.29 1.17
C VAL A 39 -33.08 -23.37 0.18
N TRP A 40 -32.43 -24.43 0.66
CA TRP A 40 -31.90 -25.53 -0.16
C TRP A 40 -32.39 -26.89 0.33
N PRO A 41 -33.67 -27.29 0.15
CA PRO A 41 -34.30 -28.49 0.70
C PRO A 41 -33.69 -29.85 0.29
N PHE A 42 -32.61 -29.84 -0.48
CA PHE A 42 -31.88 -31.01 -0.94
C PHE A 42 -30.37 -30.91 -0.72
N ASP A 43 -29.92 -29.90 0.03
CA ASP A 43 -28.52 -29.73 0.41
C ASP A 43 -28.37 -29.70 1.94
N PRO A 44 -28.03 -30.83 2.58
CA PRO A 44 -27.95 -30.92 4.05
C PRO A 44 -26.87 -30.07 4.69
N THR A 45 -26.12 -29.34 3.87
CA THR A 45 -25.05 -28.46 4.36
C THR A 45 -25.46 -26.99 4.43
N GLN A 46 -26.59 -26.62 3.82
CA GLN A 46 -27.09 -25.25 3.79
C GLN A 46 -28.60 -25.18 4.01
N TRP A 47 -29.08 -24.26 4.80
CA TRP A 47 -30.52 -24.06 5.07
C TRP A 47 -30.95 -22.61 5.11
N LYS A 48 -29.99 -21.66 5.16
CA LYS A 48 -30.28 -20.26 5.34
C LYS A 48 -29.37 -19.39 4.47
N ASP A 49 -29.98 -18.36 3.87
CA ASP A 49 -29.35 -17.29 3.11
C ASP A 49 -29.91 -15.98 3.68
N SER A 50 -29.11 -15.28 4.49
CA SER A 50 -29.60 -14.13 5.25
C SER A 50 -29.71 -12.87 4.43
N ASP A 51 -28.96 -12.68 3.39
CA ASP A 51 -28.95 -11.49 2.55
C ASP A 51 -29.55 -11.72 1.16
N GLY A 52 -29.73 -12.98 0.75
CA GLY A 52 -30.39 -13.33 -0.49
C GLY A 52 -29.51 -13.29 -1.72
N ASP A 53 -28.22 -13.57 -1.56
CA ASP A 53 -27.24 -13.54 -2.66
C ASP A 53 -27.05 -14.90 -3.35
N GLY A 54 -27.57 -15.98 -2.75
CA GLY A 54 -27.50 -17.34 -3.27
C GLY A 54 -26.35 -18.16 -2.71
N PHE A 55 -25.62 -17.65 -1.72
CA PHE A 55 -24.64 -18.37 -0.93
C PHE A 55 -25.20 -18.63 0.47
N GLY A 56 -24.77 -19.70 1.11
CA GLY A 56 -25.38 -20.13 2.38
C GLY A 56 -24.66 -19.66 3.63
N ASP A 57 -25.42 -19.29 4.66
CA ASP A 57 -24.90 -18.80 5.94
C ASP A 57 -24.00 -19.81 6.67
N ASN A 58 -24.07 -21.09 6.37
CA ASN A 58 -23.22 -22.11 6.99
C ASN A 58 -21.81 -22.08 6.41
N GLN A 59 -20.87 -21.63 7.20
CA GLN A 59 -19.46 -21.49 6.85
C GLN A 59 -18.60 -22.71 7.22
N SER A 60 -19.21 -23.86 7.51
CA SER A 60 -18.46 -25.08 7.83
C SER A 60 -17.60 -25.53 6.64
N GLU A 61 -16.46 -26.15 6.91
CA GLU A 61 -15.49 -26.59 5.89
C GLU A 61 -16.10 -27.48 4.78
N ASN A 62 -17.18 -28.22 5.10
CA ASN A 62 -17.87 -29.09 4.15
C ASN A 62 -19.18 -28.50 3.62
N ALA A 63 -19.47 -27.25 3.89
CA ALA A 63 -20.68 -26.59 3.39
C ALA A 63 -20.56 -26.29 1.89
N THR A 64 -21.65 -26.48 1.18
CA THR A 64 -21.74 -26.11 -0.24
C THR A 64 -21.88 -24.60 -0.37
N ASN A 65 -21.04 -23.96 -1.18
CA ASN A 65 -21.06 -22.52 -1.44
C ASN A 65 -21.25 -21.68 -0.14
N PRO A 66 -20.33 -21.76 0.81
CA PRO A 66 -20.42 -21.00 2.04
C PRO A 66 -20.29 -19.50 1.78
N ASP A 67 -21.12 -18.71 2.46
CA ASP A 67 -21.03 -17.26 2.44
C ASP A 67 -20.14 -16.75 3.58
N ARG A 68 -19.04 -16.08 3.24
CA ARG A 68 -18.14 -15.44 4.23
C ARG A 68 -18.70 -14.12 4.73
N PHE A 69 -19.67 -13.53 4.01
CA PHE A 69 -20.28 -12.24 4.32
C PHE A 69 -21.82 -12.30 4.44
N PRO A 70 -22.41 -13.15 5.31
CA PRO A 70 -23.82 -13.54 5.30
C PRO A 70 -24.86 -12.43 5.58
N LEU A 71 -24.43 -11.19 5.64
CA LEU A 71 -25.28 -10.02 5.75
C LEU A 71 -24.97 -8.98 4.66
N ARG A 72 -24.21 -9.36 3.64
CA ARG A 72 -23.61 -8.45 2.65
C ARG A 72 -23.71 -9.01 1.24
N LYS A 73 -24.90 -9.05 0.67
CA LYS A 73 -25.18 -9.66 -0.64
C LYS A 73 -24.31 -9.24 -1.83
N ALA A 74 -23.42 -8.28 -1.64
CA ALA A 74 -22.49 -7.87 -2.68
C ALA A 74 -21.23 -8.73 -2.73
N ALA A 75 -20.97 -9.57 -1.72
CA ALA A 75 -19.76 -10.40 -1.63
C ALA A 75 -20.08 -11.69 -0.86
N ALA A 76 -19.41 -12.78 -1.21
CA ALA A 76 -19.59 -14.07 -0.56
C ALA A 76 -18.27 -14.82 -0.30
N ASN A 77 -17.24 -14.59 -1.11
CA ASN A 77 -15.96 -15.31 -1.04
C ASN A 77 -14.87 -14.47 -0.38
N ASP A 78 -14.08 -15.13 0.46
CA ASP A 78 -12.89 -14.66 1.13
C ASP A 78 -11.98 -15.89 1.29
N THR A 79 -10.97 -16.00 0.42
CA THR A 79 -10.21 -17.26 0.28
C THR A 79 -9.16 -17.43 1.38
N ASP A 80 -8.59 -16.36 1.87
CA ASP A 80 -7.54 -16.38 2.90
C ASP A 80 -8.03 -15.99 4.30
N ASP A 81 -9.35 -15.71 4.43
CA ASP A 81 -10.04 -15.37 5.67
C ASP A 81 -9.49 -14.09 6.35
N ASP A 82 -9.11 -13.08 5.57
CA ASP A 82 -8.61 -11.80 6.11
C ASP A 82 -9.70 -10.75 6.33
N GLY A 83 -10.89 -11.00 5.79
CA GLY A 83 -12.08 -10.15 5.93
C GLY A 83 -12.33 -9.20 4.78
N TYR A 84 -11.51 -9.26 3.73
CA TYR A 84 -11.75 -8.60 2.45
C TYR A 84 -12.31 -9.59 1.44
N ALA A 85 -13.10 -9.11 0.49
CA ALA A 85 -13.79 -10.00 -0.42
C ALA A 85 -12.98 -10.25 -1.71
N ASP A 86 -12.85 -11.50 -2.14
CA ASP A 86 -12.15 -11.85 -3.39
C ASP A 86 -12.74 -11.14 -4.60
N ASN A 87 -14.07 -11.05 -4.66
CA ASN A 87 -14.81 -10.47 -5.78
C ASN A 87 -16.24 -10.09 -5.39
N TRP A 88 -16.88 -9.30 -6.25
CA TRP A 88 -18.29 -8.98 -6.11
C TRP A 88 -19.17 -10.14 -6.58
N THR A 89 -20.29 -10.38 -5.89
CA THR A 89 -21.36 -11.25 -6.38
C THR A 89 -22.07 -10.65 -7.59
N ALA A 90 -22.88 -11.44 -8.29
CA ALA A 90 -23.70 -10.97 -9.41
C ALA A 90 -24.76 -9.92 -9.00
N LEU A 91 -25.02 -9.76 -7.70
CA LEU A 91 -25.98 -8.79 -7.16
C LEU A 91 -25.38 -7.43 -6.86
N TYR A 92 -24.05 -7.28 -6.97
CA TYR A 92 -23.41 -5.97 -6.84
C TYR A 92 -23.85 -5.02 -7.95
N ASN A 93 -24.30 -3.81 -7.59
CA ASN A 93 -24.84 -2.84 -8.53
C ASN A 93 -24.10 -1.49 -8.53
N GLY A 94 -22.89 -1.46 -7.97
CA GLY A 94 -22.06 -0.24 -7.87
C GLY A 94 -22.33 0.63 -6.65
N SER A 95 -23.38 0.34 -5.87
CA SER A 95 -23.75 1.15 -4.69
C SER A 95 -24.08 0.34 -3.43
N ASN A 96 -24.19 -0.98 -3.52
CA ASN A 96 -24.58 -1.86 -2.42
C ASN A 96 -23.40 -2.62 -1.79
N ALA A 97 -22.19 -2.08 -1.87
CA ALA A 97 -20.99 -2.69 -1.26
C ALA A 97 -21.09 -2.79 0.28
N GLU A 98 -21.93 -1.95 0.93
CA GLU A 98 -22.22 -2.01 2.37
C GLU A 98 -20.97 -2.00 3.28
N GLY A 99 -19.92 -1.32 2.82
CA GLY A 99 -18.65 -1.21 3.54
C GLY A 99 -17.64 -2.30 3.21
N ILE A 100 -17.96 -3.26 2.35
CA ILE A 100 -17.01 -4.25 1.84
C ILE A 100 -16.00 -3.57 0.90
N GLN A 101 -14.76 -4.02 0.98
CA GLN A 101 -13.69 -3.69 0.06
C GLN A 101 -13.24 -4.98 -0.63
N LEU A 102 -12.86 -4.86 -1.92
CA LEU A 102 -12.26 -5.99 -2.61
C LEU A 102 -10.82 -6.20 -2.14
N ASP A 103 -10.50 -7.45 -2.00
CA ASP A 103 -9.14 -7.91 -1.73
C ASP A 103 -8.26 -7.75 -2.98
N ALA A 104 -7.10 -7.15 -2.79
CA ALA A 104 -6.09 -7.03 -3.83
C ALA A 104 -5.13 -8.23 -3.87
N CYS A 105 -5.13 -9.07 -2.82
CA CYS A 105 -4.28 -10.24 -2.67
C CYS A 105 -5.06 -11.50 -2.21
N PRO A 106 -6.08 -11.97 -2.95
CA PRO A 106 -7.10 -12.93 -2.48
C PRO A 106 -6.62 -14.31 -2.01
N THR A 107 -5.35 -14.56 -1.92
CA THR A 107 -4.74 -15.83 -1.49
C THR A 107 -3.62 -15.63 -0.47
N GLU A 108 -3.39 -14.40 -0.05
CA GLU A 108 -2.31 -14.04 0.88
C GLU A 108 -2.89 -13.13 1.96
N TRP A 109 -3.20 -13.69 3.10
CA TRP A 109 -3.76 -12.96 4.23
C TRP A 109 -3.03 -11.64 4.51
N GLY A 110 -3.78 -10.55 4.64
CA GLY A 110 -3.20 -9.26 4.89
C GLY A 110 -4.16 -8.25 5.52
N ASN A 111 -3.62 -7.10 5.86
CA ASN A 111 -4.37 -6.02 6.49
C ASN A 111 -4.04 -4.65 5.90
N SER A 112 -3.34 -4.62 4.79
CA SER A 112 -3.06 -3.38 4.07
C SER A 112 -4.33 -2.67 3.62
N THR A 113 -4.25 -1.37 3.50
CA THR A 113 -5.34 -0.52 2.99
C THR A 113 -4.91 0.33 1.82
N ARG A 114 -3.60 0.33 1.49
CA ARG A 114 -2.99 1.18 0.48
C ARG A 114 -1.90 0.47 -0.29
N ARG A 115 -1.72 0.87 -1.52
CA ARG A 115 -0.58 0.53 -2.36
C ARG A 115 0.27 1.75 -2.70
N SER A 116 -0.33 2.94 -2.67
CA SER A 116 0.36 4.23 -2.81
C SER A 116 -0.47 5.35 -2.16
N LEU A 117 0.01 6.59 -2.20
CA LEU A 117 -0.73 7.75 -1.69
C LEU A 117 -2.11 7.95 -2.36
N SER A 118 -2.29 7.44 -3.58
CA SER A 118 -3.51 7.62 -4.39
C SER A 118 -4.23 6.32 -4.73
N VAL A 119 -3.65 5.16 -4.43
CA VAL A 119 -4.20 3.84 -4.76
C VAL A 119 -4.45 3.04 -3.50
N TYR A 120 -5.72 2.71 -3.26
CA TYR A 120 -6.10 1.80 -2.18
C TYR A 120 -5.87 0.35 -2.64
N ALA A 121 -5.32 -0.47 -1.75
CA ALA A 121 -5.24 -1.91 -1.88
C ALA A 121 -5.50 -2.50 -0.51
N TYR A 122 -6.51 -3.33 -0.43
CA TYR A 122 -6.96 -3.97 0.81
C TYR A 122 -6.54 -5.44 0.78
N GLY A 123 -6.30 -6.03 1.95
CA GLY A 123 -6.09 -7.46 2.07
C GLY A 123 -4.69 -7.96 1.67
N CYS A 124 -3.73 -7.10 1.37
CA CYS A 124 -2.37 -7.55 1.12
C CYS A 124 -1.52 -7.56 2.40
N PRO A 125 -0.43 -8.35 2.45
CA PRO A 125 0.53 -8.32 3.55
C PRO A 125 1.03 -6.90 3.86
N ASP A 126 1.04 -6.56 5.15
CA ASP A 126 1.49 -5.30 5.73
C ASP A 126 2.07 -5.63 7.11
N ALA A 127 3.38 -5.85 7.16
CA ALA A 127 4.04 -6.45 8.31
C ALA A 127 4.17 -5.51 9.52
N ASP A 128 4.29 -4.21 9.29
CA ASP A 128 4.43 -3.23 10.37
C ASP A 128 3.14 -2.49 10.71
N GLY A 129 2.11 -2.62 9.87
CA GLY A 129 0.77 -2.07 10.12
C GLY A 129 0.66 -0.58 9.87
N ASP A 130 1.40 -0.03 8.92
CA ASP A 130 1.29 1.38 8.51
C ASP A 130 0.20 1.60 7.45
N GLY A 131 -0.31 0.51 6.90
CA GLY A 131 -1.37 0.46 5.90
C GLY A 131 -0.88 0.30 4.47
N TYR A 132 0.42 0.37 4.19
CA TYR A 132 0.96 0.05 2.88
C TYR A 132 1.27 -1.44 2.76
N THR A 133 1.08 -1.99 1.57
CA THR A 133 1.45 -3.39 1.31
C THR A 133 2.97 -3.57 1.25
N ASP A 134 3.48 -4.66 1.81
CA ASP A 134 4.92 -5.00 1.81
C ASP A 134 5.52 -5.12 0.40
N ALA A 135 4.69 -5.35 -0.62
CA ALA A 135 5.15 -5.49 -2.00
C ALA A 135 5.53 -4.13 -2.60
N TYR A 136 6.83 -3.83 -2.61
CA TYR A 136 7.38 -2.58 -3.11
C TYR A 136 7.88 -2.68 -4.54
N VAL A 137 7.40 -1.78 -5.41
CA VAL A 137 7.82 -1.62 -6.80
C VAL A 137 7.89 -0.14 -7.17
N TYR A 138 8.81 0.22 -8.06
CA TYR A 138 9.01 1.59 -8.53
C TYR A 138 9.63 1.62 -9.93
N ASP A 139 9.51 2.76 -10.60
CA ASP A 139 10.28 3.09 -11.80
C ASP A 139 11.39 4.10 -11.46
N ILE A 140 12.37 4.25 -12.36
CA ILE A 140 13.45 5.23 -12.22
C ILE A 140 13.28 6.32 -13.26
N ASP A 141 13.19 7.55 -12.81
CA ASP A 141 13.30 8.73 -13.68
C ASP A 141 14.70 8.82 -14.28
N GLN A 142 14.79 8.80 -15.61
CA GLN A 142 16.08 8.70 -16.30
C GLN A 142 16.89 10.01 -16.31
N ASP A 143 16.25 11.12 -16.00
CA ASP A 143 16.90 12.43 -15.97
C ASP A 143 17.44 12.75 -14.58
N THR A 144 16.72 12.37 -13.54
CA THR A 144 17.07 12.67 -12.13
C THR A 144 17.67 11.49 -11.38
N GLY A 145 17.42 10.26 -11.81
CA GLY A 145 17.81 9.04 -11.11
C GLY A 145 16.92 8.68 -9.91
N LEU A 146 15.90 9.47 -9.65
CA LEU A 146 14.98 9.26 -8.52
C LEU A 146 13.96 8.16 -8.81
N ARG A 147 13.48 7.52 -7.75
CA ARG A 147 12.36 6.58 -7.83
C ARG A 147 11.06 7.35 -8.05
N ILE A 148 10.26 6.87 -8.97
CA ILE A 148 8.94 7.41 -9.31
C ILE A 148 7.92 6.28 -9.37
N ASP A 149 6.63 6.64 -9.34
CA ASP A 149 5.53 5.69 -9.39
C ASP A 149 5.65 4.57 -8.32
N GLU A 150 6.17 4.94 -7.17
CA GLU A 150 6.37 4.04 -6.03
C GLU A 150 5.04 3.45 -5.53
N LEU A 151 4.96 2.12 -5.50
CA LEU A 151 3.82 1.35 -5.04
C LEU A 151 4.27 0.37 -3.96
N GLY A 152 3.55 0.33 -2.84
CA GLY A 152 3.89 -0.50 -1.69
C GLY A 152 4.77 0.23 -0.68
N ASP A 153 5.45 -0.55 0.16
CA ASP A 153 6.25 -0.08 1.27
C ASP A 153 7.74 -0.37 1.05
N ALA A 154 8.56 0.68 1.02
CA ALA A 154 10.01 0.57 0.94
C ALA A 154 10.64 0.08 2.26
N PHE A 155 9.90 0.15 3.39
CA PHE A 155 10.37 -0.18 4.73
C PHE A 155 9.39 -1.10 5.48
N PRO A 156 9.14 -2.35 5.02
CA PRO A 156 8.08 -3.24 5.54
C PRO A 156 8.18 -3.64 7.02
N SER A 157 9.13 -3.12 7.74
CA SER A 157 9.32 -3.35 9.18
C SER A 157 9.41 -2.06 9.99
N GLU A 158 9.17 -0.90 9.37
CA GLU A 158 9.31 0.41 10.00
C GLU A 158 8.10 1.31 9.70
N LYS A 159 7.08 1.18 10.49
CA LYS A 159 5.75 1.77 10.30
C LYS A 159 5.71 3.30 10.16
N THR A 160 6.80 4.01 10.39
CA THR A 160 6.88 5.47 10.24
C THR A 160 7.44 5.90 8.90
N GLN A 161 7.88 4.94 8.08
CA GLN A 161 8.44 5.13 6.76
C GLN A 161 7.77 4.21 5.75
N SER A 162 7.57 4.66 4.52
CA SER A 162 7.02 3.84 3.44
C SER A 162 7.60 4.18 2.06
N ARG A 163 8.42 5.21 1.96
CA ARG A 163 9.03 5.69 0.71
C ARG A 163 10.50 5.93 0.89
N ASP A 164 11.25 5.76 -0.22
CA ASP A 164 12.68 6.01 -0.32
C ASP A 164 12.97 6.43 -1.76
N ARG A 165 12.78 7.72 -2.03
CA ARG A 165 12.72 8.25 -3.39
C ARG A 165 14.06 8.28 -4.10
N ASP A 166 15.14 8.58 -3.40
CA ASP A 166 16.49 8.62 -3.96
C ASP A 166 17.24 7.28 -3.79
N GLY A 167 16.71 6.37 -2.99
CA GLY A 167 17.22 5.02 -2.87
C GLY A 167 18.39 4.85 -1.94
N ASP A 168 18.60 5.77 -1.01
CA ASP A 168 19.73 5.74 -0.07
C ASP A 168 19.49 4.90 1.19
N GLY A 169 18.24 4.46 1.42
CA GLY A 169 17.84 3.63 2.54
C GLY A 169 17.34 4.42 3.75
N PHE A 170 17.19 5.74 3.66
CA PHE A 170 16.49 6.59 4.61
C PHE A 170 15.10 6.95 4.05
N GLY A 171 14.09 6.99 4.93
CA GLY A 171 12.72 7.17 4.45
C GLY A 171 12.32 8.64 4.31
N ASP A 172 11.56 8.95 3.26
CA ASP A 172 11.12 10.31 2.89
C ASP A 172 10.33 11.05 3.99
N ASN A 173 9.88 10.36 5.06
CA ASN A 173 9.22 11.02 6.17
C ASN A 173 10.25 11.56 7.19
N PRO A 174 10.54 12.86 7.20
CA PRO A 174 11.59 13.42 8.06
C PRO A 174 11.26 13.35 9.56
N THR A 175 10.02 12.99 9.92
CA THR A 175 9.58 12.82 11.31
C THR A 175 9.51 11.35 11.73
N GLY A 176 9.75 10.42 10.80
CA GLY A 176 9.84 9.00 11.04
C GLY A 176 11.18 8.55 11.62
N PHE A 177 11.33 7.26 11.80
CA PHE A 177 12.60 6.66 12.23
C PHE A 177 13.67 6.90 11.15
N GLU A 178 14.81 7.45 11.53
CA GLU A 178 15.91 7.81 10.62
C GLU A 178 15.41 8.53 9.35
N GLY A 179 14.46 9.48 9.55
CA GLY A 179 13.82 10.19 8.45
C GLY A 179 14.78 11.02 7.65
N ASP A 180 14.64 10.95 6.33
CA ASP A 180 15.46 11.67 5.38
C ASP A 180 15.12 13.16 5.32
N TYR A 181 16.13 14.00 5.47
CA TYR A 181 16.02 15.45 5.32
C TYR A 181 16.28 15.93 3.89
N CYS A 182 16.83 15.06 3.04
CA CYS A 182 17.19 15.36 1.66
C CYS A 182 16.61 14.32 0.67
N PRO A 183 15.29 14.07 0.62
CA PRO A 183 14.66 12.92 -0.03
C PRO A 183 14.81 12.85 -1.57
N ASP A 184 15.51 13.80 -2.16
CA ASP A 184 15.81 13.86 -3.60
C ASP A 184 17.31 13.74 -3.88
N GLU A 185 18.15 13.51 -2.85
CA GLU A 185 19.60 13.46 -2.98
C GLU A 185 20.21 12.41 -2.03
N ALA A 186 20.53 11.24 -2.59
CA ALA A 186 21.08 10.13 -1.82
C ALA A 186 22.25 10.52 -0.92
N GLY A 187 22.14 10.17 0.35
CA GLY A 187 23.05 10.61 1.39
C GLY A 187 23.47 9.53 2.39
N VAL A 188 23.71 9.93 3.62
CA VAL A 188 24.23 9.06 4.69
C VAL A 188 23.60 9.43 6.04
N LEU A 189 23.71 8.54 7.04
CA LEU A 189 23.17 8.74 8.38
C LEU A 189 23.65 10.05 9.05
N ASN A 190 24.88 10.47 8.80
CA ASN A 190 25.50 11.67 9.38
C ASN A 190 25.82 12.70 8.29
N GLY A 191 24.88 12.94 7.38
CA GLY A 191 25.03 13.97 6.37
C GLY A 191 25.16 15.36 6.95
N THR A 192 25.69 16.30 6.19
CA THR A 192 25.99 17.68 6.69
C THR A 192 24.72 18.39 7.13
N ASP A 193 23.62 18.22 6.42
CA ASP A 193 22.33 18.85 6.70
C ASP A 193 21.35 17.94 7.47
N GLY A 194 21.76 16.72 7.79
CA GLY A 194 20.96 15.74 8.53
C GLY A 194 21.08 14.33 8.00
N VAL A 195 20.25 13.43 8.55
CA VAL A 195 20.12 12.05 8.06
C VAL A 195 19.65 12.08 6.60
N GLY A 196 20.15 11.18 5.76
CA GLY A 196 19.78 11.11 4.35
C GLY A 196 20.38 12.22 3.48
N CYS A 197 21.16 13.11 4.05
CA CYS A 197 21.83 14.15 3.28
C CYS A 197 23.27 13.76 2.95
N ARG A 198 23.81 14.35 1.90
CA ARG A 198 25.19 14.15 1.50
C ARG A 198 26.17 14.70 2.55
N LEU A 199 27.30 14.01 2.73
CA LEU A 199 28.45 14.62 3.41
C LEU A 199 29.12 15.59 2.46
N ILE A 200 29.03 16.88 2.78
CA ILE A 200 29.81 17.90 2.09
C ILE A 200 31.23 17.86 2.68
N ASP A 201 32.23 17.64 1.84
CA ASP A 201 33.61 17.82 2.24
C ASP A 201 33.86 19.33 2.45
N VAL A 202 33.91 19.75 3.71
CA VAL A 202 34.18 21.14 4.08
C VAL A 202 35.68 21.48 4.01
N ALA A 203 36.50 20.58 3.48
CA ALA A 203 37.93 20.88 3.28
C ALA A 203 38.09 22.05 2.28
N ASP A 204 38.93 22.98 2.65
CA ASP A 204 39.34 24.12 1.85
C ASP A 204 40.88 24.08 1.86
N ASN A 205 41.48 23.54 0.79
CA ASN A 205 42.89 23.17 0.72
C ASN A 205 43.81 24.35 0.54
N ASP A 206 43.38 25.39 -0.13
CA ASP A 206 44.17 26.61 -0.39
C ASP A 206 43.81 27.76 0.57
N GLY A 207 42.70 27.62 1.30
CA GLY A 207 42.33 28.56 2.36
C GLY A 207 41.72 29.87 1.82
N ASP A 208 41.09 29.82 0.66
CA ASP A 208 40.50 30.97 0.00
C ASP A 208 39.07 31.27 0.49
N GLY A 209 38.44 30.33 1.24
CA GLY A 209 37.12 30.43 1.83
C GLY A 209 36.04 29.74 0.97
N VAL A 210 36.38 29.09 -0.14
CA VAL A 210 35.51 28.20 -0.93
C VAL A 210 35.94 26.78 -0.71
N ILE A 211 35.03 25.88 -0.39
CA ILE A 211 35.32 24.46 -0.15
C ILE A 211 35.74 23.77 -1.46
N ASN A 212 36.67 22.80 -1.37
CA ASN A 212 37.19 22.05 -2.52
C ASN A 212 36.13 21.55 -3.52
N GLU A 213 34.95 21.18 -3.02
CA GLU A 213 33.86 20.66 -3.84
C GLU A 213 33.25 21.73 -4.77
N LEU A 214 33.21 22.98 -4.33
CA LEU A 214 32.73 24.12 -5.11
C LEU A 214 33.87 24.82 -5.87
N ASP A 215 35.12 24.64 -5.38
CA ASP A 215 36.33 25.23 -5.93
C ASP A 215 36.94 24.31 -7.02
N THR A 216 36.20 24.06 -8.08
CA THR A 216 36.61 23.16 -9.17
C THR A 216 37.37 23.87 -10.29
N LEU A 217 37.21 25.18 -10.41
CA LEU A 217 37.82 25.98 -11.48
C LEU A 217 39.19 26.51 -11.09
N CYS A 218 39.38 26.91 -9.83
CA CYS A 218 40.59 27.53 -9.34
C CYS A 218 41.11 26.91 -8.03
N PRO A 219 41.34 25.56 -7.98
CA PRO A 219 41.57 24.80 -6.73
C PRO A 219 42.91 25.09 -5.99
N ASN A 220 43.60 26.14 -6.36
CA ASN A 220 44.87 26.56 -5.76
C ASN A 220 45.06 28.09 -5.82
N THR A 221 44.04 28.83 -5.43
CA THR A 221 44.08 30.27 -5.41
C THR A 221 45.18 30.80 -4.50
N PRO A 222 45.95 31.83 -4.91
CA PRO A 222 47.03 32.39 -4.08
C PRO A 222 46.50 32.97 -2.76
N ALA A 223 47.15 32.58 -1.65
CA ALA A 223 46.73 32.98 -0.31
C ALA A 223 46.58 34.49 -0.16
N GLY A 224 45.42 34.93 0.32
CA GLY A 224 45.09 36.32 0.61
C GLY A 224 44.47 37.11 -0.54
N GLU A 225 44.23 36.51 -1.68
CA GLU A 225 43.41 37.09 -2.75
C GLU A 225 41.92 36.93 -2.44
N SER A 226 41.11 37.90 -2.89
CA SER A 226 39.65 37.79 -2.80
C SER A 226 39.10 36.99 -3.96
N VAL A 227 38.23 36.01 -3.70
CA VAL A 227 37.68 35.11 -4.67
C VAL A 227 36.20 35.36 -4.96
N ASN A 228 35.72 34.85 -6.09
CA ASN A 228 34.31 34.75 -6.43
C ASN A 228 33.67 33.48 -5.83
N GLU A 229 32.41 33.20 -6.14
CA GLU A 229 31.66 32.03 -5.66
C GLU A 229 32.24 30.69 -6.14
N GLN A 230 33.09 30.66 -7.16
CA GLN A 230 33.77 29.50 -7.71
C GLN A 230 35.22 29.32 -7.24
N GLY A 231 35.69 30.10 -6.26
CA GLY A 231 37.04 30.04 -5.74
C GLY A 231 38.09 30.78 -6.58
N CYS A 232 37.69 31.43 -7.69
CA CYS A 232 38.65 32.12 -8.56
C CYS A 232 38.89 33.55 -8.13
N SER A 233 40.18 33.93 -7.98
CA SER A 233 40.60 35.32 -7.80
C SER A 233 40.62 36.08 -9.10
N GLN A 234 40.64 37.43 -9.06
CA GLN A 234 40.73 38.24 -10.24
C GLN A 234 42.01 37.97 -11.05
N SER A 235 43.09 37.54 -10.38
CA SER A 235 44.36 37.22 -11.03
C SER A 235 44.33 35.92 -11.83
N GLU A 236 43.35 35.03 -11.56
CA GLU A 236 43.22 33.75 -12.21
C GLU A 236 42.20 33.75 -13.35
N LEU A 237 41.37 34.78 -13.45
CA LEU A 237 40.42 34.96 -14.53
C LEU A 237 41.15 35.44 -15.81
N ASP A 238 40.49 35.35 -16.93
CA ASP A 238 40.89 35.84 -18.24
C ASP A 238 39.73 36.73 -18.72
N ASP A 239 39.86 38.06 -18.49
CA ASP A 239 38.73 38.98 -18.67
C ASP A 239 38.47 39.36 -20.16
N ASP A 240 39.47 39.16 -21.05
CA ASP A 240 39.34 39.47 -22.46
C ASP A 240 39.33 38.25 -23.37
N ASP A 241 39.35 37.02 -22.77
CA ASP A 241 39.24 35.73 -23.47
C ASP A 241 40.39 35.48 -24.50
N ASP A 242 41.58 36.05 -24.25
CA ASP A 242 42.69 35.87 -25.17
C ASP A 242 43.55 34.62 -24.82
N GLY A 243 43.20 33.91 -23.75
CA GLY A 243 43.86 32.69 -23.25
C GLY A 243 45.02 32.96 -22.30
N VAL A 244 45.19 34.19 -21.87
CA VAL A 244 46.20 34.60 -20.87
C VAL A 244 45.47 35.09 -19.60
N LYS A 245 45.84 34.52 -18.46
CA LYS A 245 45.24 34.95 -17.18
C LYS A 245 45.65 36.41 -16.83
N ASN A 246 44.76 37.15 -16.19
CA ASN A 246 44.95 38.56 -15.83
C ASN A 246 46.25 38.87 -15.06
N ASN A 247 46.83 37.90 -14.32
CA ASN A 247 48.07 38.07 -13.58
C ASN A 247 49.33 38.08 -14.46
N VAL A 248 49.24 37.63 -15.71
CA VAL A 248 50.34 37.55 -16.68
C VAL A 248 50.04 38.32 -17.95
N ASP A 249 48.83 38.83 -18.09
CA ASP A 249 48.41 39.72 -19.15
C ASP A 249 48.93 41.17 -18.92
N LEU A 250 49.35 41.87 -19.99
CA LEU A 250 50.02 43.19 -19.91
C LEU A 250 49.21 44.31 -20.54
#